data_90dde001f7e6d99e92e26aaaaba4c7b1
#
_entry.id   90dde001f7e6d99e92e26aaaaba4c7b1
#
_cell.length_a   1.000
_cell.length_b   1.000
_cell.length_c   1.000
_cell.angle_alpha   90.00
_cell.angle_beta   90.00
_cell.angle_gamma   90.00
#
_symmetry.space_group_name_H-M   'P 1'
#
loop_
_entity.id
_entity.type
_entity.pdbx_description
1 polymer ?
#
loop_
_entity_poly.entity_id
_entity_poly.type
_entity_poly.pdbx_seq_one_letter_code
_entity_poly.pdbx_strand_id
1 'polypeptide(L)'
;MLTKKKWALFSLLTLCGGTIYKLPSLKDAFYIPMQEYFHLTNGQIGNAMSVNSFVTTVGFFLSIYFADKLPRRYTMSFSLIATGLLGVYLTTMPGYWGILFVWALFGVTCDMMNWPVLLKSVSRLGNSEQQGRLFGFFETGRGIVDTVVAFSALAVFTWFGSGLLGFKAGIWFYSLIVIAVGI
;
A
#
# COMPACT_ATOMS: atom_id res chain seq x y z
N MET A 1 22.18 16.70 -11.51
CA MET A 1 22.28 15.66 -10.45
C MET A 1 21.46 16.07 -9.24
N LEU A 2 20.72 15.16 -8.62
CA LEU A 2 19.99 15.43 -7.39
C LEU A 2 20.98 15.66 -6.22
N THR A 3 20.66 16.59 -5.33
CA THR A 3 21.44 16.79 -4.10
C THR A 3 21.25 15.60 -3.14
N LYS A 4 22.17 15.39 -2.19
CA LYS A 4 22.06 14.30 -1.18
C LYS A 4 20.70 14.30 -0.46
N LYS A 5 20.17 15.48 -0.12
CA LYS A 5 18.83 15.62 0.50
C LYS A 5 17.69 15.17 -0.43
N LYS A 6 17.79 15.49 -1.72
CA LYS A 6 16.78 15.04 -2.71
C LYS A 6 16.84 13.52 -2.93
N TRP A 7 18.03 12.91 -2.89
CA TRP A 7 18.18 11.46 -2.97
C TRP A 7 17.57 10.75 -1.75
N ALA A 8 17.81 11.26 -0.55
CA ALA A 8 17.19 10.70 0.67
C ALA A 8 15.66 10.78 0.60
N LEU A 9 15.11 11.93 0.16
CA LEU A 9 13.66 12.06 -0.02
C LEU A 9 13.13 11.13 -1.12
N PHE A 10 13.86 10.99 -2.23
CA PHE A 10 13.50 10.06 -3.31
C PHE A 10 13.44 8.61 -2.81
N SER A 11 14.43 8.16 -2.04
CA SER A 11 14.44 6.82 -1.44
C SER A 11 13.26 6.60 -0.50
N LEU A 12 12.91 7.59 0.33
CA LEU A 12 11.75 7.52 1.20
C LEU A 12 10.43 7.43 0.42
N LEU A 13 10.29 8.23 -0.65
CA LEU A 13 9.11 8.16 -1.53
C LEU A 13 9.01 6.80 -2.24
N THR A 14 10.15 6.23 -2.64
CA THR A 14 10.23 4.90 -3.26
C THR A 14 9.82 3.80 -2.26
N LEU A 15 10.27 3.89 -1.01
CA LEU A 15 9.83 2.99 0.07
C LEU A 15 8.32 3.12 0.32
N CYS A 16 7.80 4.34 0.38
CA CYS A 16 6.37 4.57 0.52
C CYS A 16 5.58 3.90 -0.62
N GLY A 17 5.95 4.15 -1.88
CA GLY A 17 5.27 3.58 -3.04
C GLY A 17 5.37 2.06 -3.14
N GLY A 18 6.48 1.45 -2.67
CA GLY A 18 6.70 0.00 -2.69
C GLY A 18 6.02 -0.75 -1.54
N THR A 19 5.64 -0.06 -0.46
CA THR A 19 5.07 -0.71 0.72
C THR A 19 3.56 -0.53 0.86
N ILE A 20 3.02 0.62 0.45
CA ILE A 20 1.62 0.99 0.75
C ILE A 20 0.59 0.02 0.15
N TYR A 21 0.89 -0.57 -1.01
CA TYR A 21 -0.01 -1.49 -1.71
C TYR A 21 0.06 -2.93 -1.21
N LYS A 22 0.92 -3.28 -0.26
CA LYS A 22 1.08 -4.66 0.23
C LYS A 22 -0.19 -5.23 0.86
N LEU A 23 -0.91 -4.41 1.63
CA LEU A 23 -2.17 -4.83 2.25
C LEU A 23 -3.34 -4.89 1.26
N PRO A 24 -3.60 -3.90 0.40
CA PRO A 24 -4.59 -4.02 -0.67
C PRO A 24 -4.35 -5.20 -1.61
N SER A 25 -3.08 -5.47 -1.92
CA SER A 25 -2.64 -6.59 -2.79
C SER A 25 -2.32 -7.87 -2.02
N LEU A 26 -2.88 -8.07 -0.83
CA LEU A 26 -2.63 -9.24 0.02
C LEU A 26 -2.83 -10.56 -0.72
N LYS A 27 -3.78 -10.62 -1.65
CA LYS A 27 -4.07 -11.79 -2.50
C LYS A 27 -2.87 -12.23 -3.35
N ASP A 28 -1.95 -11.33 -3.72
CA ASP A 28 -0.87 -11.65 -4.63
C ASP A 28 0.17 -12.58 -3.98
N ALA A 29 0.35 -12.48 -2.66
CA ALA A 29 1.23 -13.35 -1.89
C ALA A 29 0.47 -14.42 -1.07
N PHE A 30 -0.77 -14.15 -0.66
CA PHE A 30 -1.52 -14.96 0.30
C PHE A 30 -2.92 -15.34 -0.17
N TYR A 31 -3.09 -15.65 -1.48
CA TYR A 31 -4.40 -15.97 -2.04
C TYR A 31 -5.09 -17.17 -1.35
N ILE A 32 -4.38 -18.30 -1.24
CA ILE A 32 -4.89 -19.50 -0.57
C ILE A 32 -5.17 -19.25 0.92
N PRO A 33 -4.24 -18.68 1.71
CA PRO A 33 -4.51 -18.28 3.09
C PRO A 33 -5.71 -17.34 3.25
N MET A 34 -5.91 -16.40 2.31
CA MET A 34 -7.09 -15.52 2.33
C MET A 34 -8.40 -16.31 2.19
N GLN A 35 -8.45 -17.26 1.26
CA GLN A 35 -9.64 -18.12 1.10
C GLN A 35 -9.91 -18.95 2.35
N GLU A 36 -8.86 -19.58 2.86
CA GLU A 36 -8.97 -20.53 3.97
C GLU A 36 -9.33 -19.83 5.30
N TYR A 37 -8.61 -18.78 5.66
CA TYR A 37 -8.74 -18.17 7.00
C TYR A 37 -9.77 -17.05 7.08
N PHE A 38 -10.06 -16.35 5.99
CA PHE A 38 -11.20 -15.43 5.94
C PHE A 38 -12.50 -16.12 5.48
N HIS A 39 -12.45 -17.43 5.14
CA HIS A 39 -13.57 -18.20 4.61
C HIS A 39 -14.23 -17.56 3.39
N LEU A 40 -13.39 -17.06 2.46
CA LEU A 40 -13.85 -16.35 1.26
C LEU A 40 -13.87 -17.26 0.04
N THR A 41 -14.91 -17.13 -0.76
CA THR A 41 -14.94 -17.69 -2.11
C THR A 41 -14.14 -16.79 -3.09
N ASN A 42 -13.75 -17.37 -4.24
CA ASN A 42 -13.10 -16.60 -5.31
C ASN A 42 -13.93 -15.37 -5.73
N GLY A 43 -15.26 -15.52 -5.84
CA GLY A 43 -16.16 -14.42 -6.16
C GLY A 43 -16.16 -13.32 -5.09
N GLN A 44 -16.07 -13.69 -3.82
CA GLN A 44 -16.01 -12.71 -2.71
C GLN A 44 -14.70 -11.95 -2.68
N ILE A 45 -13.57 -12.59 -2.99
CA ILE A 45 -12.28 -11.91 -3.18
C ILE A 45 -12.38 -10.94 -4.38
N GLY A 46 -12.97 -11.40 -5.50
CA GLY A 46 -13.22 -10.55 -6.67
C GLY A 46 -14.10 -9.33 -6.34
N ASN A 47 -15.14 -9.52 -5.52
CA ASN A 47 -15.99 -8.40 -5.06
C ASN A 47 -15.20 -7.39 -4.21
N ALA A 48 -14.33 -7.84 -3.33
CA ALA A 48 -13.48 -6.94 -2.54
C ALA A 48 -12.56 -6.10 -3.44
N MET A 49 -11.95 -6.72 -4.46
CA MET A 49 -11.15 -5.99 -5.46
C MET A 49 -12.02 -5.00 -6.26
N SER A 50 -13.23 -5.39 -6.64
CA SER A 50 -14.17 -4.51 -7.37
C SER A 50 -14.59 -3.31 -6.55
N VAL A 51 -14.88 -3.49 -5.26
CA VAL A 51 -15.19 -2.41 -4.33
C VAL A 51 -14.00 -1.45 -4.20
N ASN A 52 -12.79 -1.98 -4.03
CA ASN A 52 -11.58 -1.17 -3.99
C ASN A 52 -11.43 -0.36 -5.28
N SER A 53 -11.53 -0.99 -6.46
CA SER A 53 -11.41 -0.33 -7.77
C SER A 53 -12.47 0.74 -7.99
N PHE A 54 -13.72 0.50 -7.55
CA PHE A 54 -14.79 1.48 -7.64
C PHE A 54 -14.49 2.72 -6.78
N VAL A 55 -14.09 2.51 -5.52
CA VAL A 55 -13.71 3.60 -4.61
C VAL A 55 -12.50 4.35 -5.14
N THR A 56 -11.49 3.64 -5.66
CA THR A 56 -10.32 4.24 -6.30
C THR A 56 -10.72 5.14 -7.47
N THR A 57 -11.61 4.68 -8.34
CA THR A 57 -12.08 5.45 -9.49
C THR A 57 -12.77 6.76 -9.05
N VAL A 58 -13.72 6.67 -8.13
CA VAL A 58 -14.37 7.85 -7.54
C VAL A 58 -13.35 8.74 -6.82
N GLY A 59 -12.44 8.13 -6.08
CA GLY A 59 -11.38 8.79 -5.33
C GLY A 59 -10.45 9.60 -6.22
N PHE A 60 -10.10 9.13 -7.41
CA PHE A 60 -9.27 9.90 -8.35
C PHE A 60 -9.95 11.19 -8.83
N PHE A 61 -11.25 11.17 -9.10
CA PHE A 61 -11.98 12.40 -9.42
C PHE A 61 -11.96 13.40 -8.25
N LEU A 62 -12.14 12.93 -7.03
CA LEU A 62 -12.10 13.75 -5.83
C LEU A 62 -10.68 14.25 -5.51
N SER A 63 -9.66 13.45 -5.80
CA SER A 63 -8.27 13.79 -5.50
C SER A 63 -7.77 15.04 -6.24
N ILE A 64 -8.37 15.38 -7.39
CA ILE A 64 -8.08 16.63 -8.13
C ILE A 64 -8.28 17.86 -7.22
N TYR A 65 -9.29 17.82 -6.36
CA TYR A 65 -9.59 18.92 -5.44
C TYR A 65 -8.75 18.91 -4.15
N PHE A 66 -8.36 17.72 -3.67
CA PHE A 66 -7.69 17.56 -2.38
C PHE A 66 -6.16 17.56 -2.48
N ALA A 67 -5.59 17.02 -3.56
CA ALA A 67 -4.15 16.85 -3.71
C ALA A 67 -3.35 18.16 -3.65
N ASP A 68 -3.97 19.30 -3.99
CA ASP A 68 -3.34 20.63 -3.96
C ASP A 68 -3.52 21.38 -2.64
N LYS A 69 -4.58 21.04 -1.89
CA LYS A 69 -4.94 21.78 -0.66
C LYS A 69 -4.32 21.14 0.60
N LEU A 70 -4.05 19.86 0.59
CA LEU A 70 -3.55 19.14 1.76
C LEU A 70 -2.01 19.18 1.84
N PRO A 71 -1.45 19.39 3.05
CA PRO A 71 0.01 19.37 3.25
C PRO A 71 0.53 17.93 3.04
N ARG A 72 1.37 17.75 2.02
CA ARG A 72 1.81 16.43 1.52
C ARG A 72 2.36 15.51 2.58
N ARG A 73 3.22 16.03 3.47
CA ARG A 73 3.83 15.24 4.53
C ARG A 73 2.76 14.59 5.41
N TYR A 74 1.83 15.38 5.92
CA TYR A 74 0.78 14.86 6.80
C TYR A 74 -0.18 13.92 6.09
N THR A 75 -0.52 14.22 4.83
CA THR A 75 -1.41 13.35 4.03
C THR A 75 -0.78 11.99 3.78
N MET A 76 0.50 11.93 3.42
CA MET A 76 1.23 10.67 3.19
C MET A 76 1.40 9.89 4.49
N SER A 77 1.85 10.53 5.57
CA SER A 77 1.98 9.86 6.88
C SER A 77 0.63 9.33 7.38
N PHE A 78 -0.43 10.14 7.30
CA PHE A 78 -1.77 9.70 7.70
C PHE A 78 -2.24 8.52 6.86
N SER A 79 -2.10 8.56 5.54
CA SER A 79 -2.53 7.46 4.66
C SER A 79 -1.79 6.15 4.95
N LEU A 80 -0.47 6.21 5.16
CA LEU A 80 0.35 5.05 5.51
C LEU A 80 -0.05 4.48 6.88
N ILE A 81 -0.17 5.32 7.90
CA ILE A 81 -0.56 4.87 9.24
C ILE A 81 -1.99 4.29 9.21
N ALA A 82 -2.94 4.95 8.55
CA ALA A 82 -4.30 4.45 8.41
C ALA A 82 -4.34 3.11 7.68
N THR A 83 -3.60 2.97 6.57
CA THR A 83 -3.48 1.69 5.84
C THR A 83 -2.92 0.58 6.73
N GLY A 84 -1.86 0.87 7.50
CA GLY A 84 -1.29 -0.10 8.43
C GLY A 84 -2.26 -0.49 9.55
N LEU A 85 -3.03 0.45 10.10
CA LEU A 85 -4.07 0.17 11.11
C LEU A 85 -5.21 -0.70 10.55
N LEU A 86 -5.61 -0.48 9.29
CA LEU A 86 -6.55 -1.37 8.59
C LEU A 86 -5.99 -2.79 8.46
N GLY A 87 -4.69 -2.92 8.20
CA GLY A 87 -4.01 -4.22 8.21
C GLY A 87 -4.03 -4.87 9.60
N VAL A 88 -3.80 -4.11 10.66
CA VAL A 88 -3.96 -4.62 12.04
C VAL A 88 -5.38 -5.11 12.29
N TYR A 89 -6.39 -4.37 11.84
CA TYR A 89 -7.78 -4.81 11.94
C TYR A 89 -8.04 -6.13 11.17
N LEU A 90 -7.41 -6.36 10.01
CA LEU A 90 -7.53 -7.64 9.28
C LEU A 90 -7.05 -8.84 10.11
N THR A 91 -6.12 -8.66 11.06
CA THR A 91 -5.66 -9.75 11.93
C THR A 91 -6.73 -10.24 12.90
N THR A 92 -7.81 -9.49 13.10
CA THR A 92 -8.99 -9.92 13.88
C THR A 92 -9.86 -10.91 13.11
N MET A 93 -9.52 -11.22 11.85
CA MET A 93 -10.28 -12.08 10.95
C MET A 93 -11.75 -11.62 10.78
N PRO A 94 -11.97 -10.39 10.27
CA PRO A 94 -13.32 -9.89 10.07
C PRO A 94 -14.07 -10.74 9.03
N GLY A 95 -15.38 -10.84 9.19
CA GLY A 95 -16.24 -11.49 8.20
C GLY A 95 -16.28 -10.73 6.87
N TYR A 96 -16.96 -11.31 5.87
CA TYR A 96 -16.99 -10.80 4.50
C TYR A 96 -17.31 -9.29 4.38
N TRP A 97 -18.30 -8.79 5.11
CA TRP A 97 -18.65 -7.36 5.11
C TRP A 97 -17.54 -6.47 5.67
N GLY A 98 -16.84 -6.94 6.70
CA GLY A 98 -15.68 -6.23 7.26
C GLY A 98 -14.53 -6.15 6.26
N ILE A 99 -14.34 -7.23 5.48
CA ILE A 99 -13.34 -7.26 4.41
C ILE A 99 -13.70 -6.27 3.31
N LEU A 100 -14.94 -6.25 2.82
CA LEU A 100 -15.39 -5.25 1.83
C LEU A 100 -15.15 -3.81 2.32
N PHE A 101 -15.47 -3.55 3.59
CA PHE A 101 -15.24 -2.24 4.19
C PHE A 101 -13.75 -1.86 4.22
N VAL A 102 -12.88 -2.79 4.61
CA VAL A 102 -11.41 -2.55 4.61
C VAL A 102 -10.89 -2.28 3.21
N TRP A 103 -11.33 -3.07 2.20
CA TRP A 103 -10.91 -2.84 0.81
C TRP A 103 -11.43 -1.51 0.24
N ALA A 104 -12.63 -1.09 0.62
CA ALA A 104 -13.12 0.26 0.30
C ALA A 104 -12.21 1.35 0.91
N LEU A 105 -11.83 1.20 2.18
CA LEU A 105 -10.94 2.15 2.86
C LEU A 105 -9.51 2.13 2.29
N PHE A 106 -9.01 1.00 1.80
CA PHE A 106 -7.74 0.96 1.06
C PHE A 106 -7.80 1.81 -0.22
N GLY A 107 -8.91 1.80 -0.95
CA GLY A 107 -9.10 2.71 -2.09
C GLY A 107 -8.99 4.18 -1.69
N VAL A 108 -9.50 4.55 -0.51
CA VAL A 108 -9.37 5.92 0.01
C VAL A 108 -7.94 6.22 0.43
N THR A 109 -7.34 5.38 1.28
CA THR A 109 -6.04 5.68 1.87
C THR A 109 -4.89 5.55 0.88
N CYS A 110 -4.87 4.50 0.07
CA CYS A 110 -3.78 4.23 -0.86
C CYS A 110 -3.91 5.05 -2.15
N ASP A 111 -5.08 4.99 -2.79
CA ASP A 111 -5.24 5.52 -4.14
C ASP A 111 -5.69 6.98 -4.16
N MET A 112 -6.71 7.33 -3.36
CA MET A 112 -7.22 8.69 -3.34
C MET A 112 -6.26 9.65 -2.60
N MET A 113 -5.74 9.26 -1.44
CA MET A 113 -4.93 10.14 -0.60
C MET A 113 -3.44 10.05 -0.91
N ASN A 114 -2.87 8.84 -0.98
CA ASN A 114 -1.42 8.69 -1.08
C ASN A 114 -0.91 8.87 -2.51
N TRP A 115 -1.46 8.14 -3.47
CA TRP A 115 -0.90 8.02 -4.81
C TRP A 115 -0.72 9.36 -5.54
N PRO A 116 -1.71 10.27 -5.63
CA PRO A 116 -1.55 11.56 -6.29
C PRO A 116 -0.50 12.45 -5.62
N VAL A 117 -0.46 12.42 -4.28
CA VAL A 117 0.51 13.21 -3.49
C VAL A 117 1.91 12.67 -3.65
N LEU A 118 2.06 11.34 -3.73
CA LEU A 118 3.33 10.65 -3.97
C LEU A 118 3.90 11.01 -5.34
N LEU A 119 3.11 10.85 -6.41
CA LEU A 119 3.53 11.20 -7.78
C LEU A 119 3.93 12.68 -7.88
N LYS A 120 3.13 13.58 -7.30
CA LYS A 120 3.44 15.01 -7.26
C LYS A 120 4.70 15.32 -6.45
N SER A 121 5.00 14.54 -5.42
CA SER A 121 6.23 14.70 -4.62
C SER A 121 7.45 14.23 -5.40
N VAL A 122 7.35 13.12 -6.13
CA VAL A 122 8.41 12.63 -7.02
C VAL A 122 8.68 13.65 -8.15
N SER A 123 7.63 14.14 -8.81
CA SER A 123 7.78 15.08 -9.92
C SER A 123 8.50 16.37 -9.55
N ARG A 124 8.40 16.84 -8.30
CA ARG A 124 9.07 18.05 -7.82
C ARG A 124 10.56 17.89 -7.50
N LEU A 125 11.09 16.68 -7.54
CA LEU A 125 12.51 16.44 -7.27
C LEU A 125 13.41 16.79 -8.44
N GLY A 126 12.90 16.72 -9.67
CA GLY A 126 13.65 17.01 -10.91
C GLY A 126 13.00 18.06 -11.80
N ASN A 127 13.73 18.50 -12.81
CA ASN A 127 13.26 19.41 -13.85
C ASN A 127 12.46 18.62 -14.92
N SER A 128 11.73 19.33 -15.79
CA SER A 128 10.91 18.73 -16.86
C SER A 128 11.66 17.72 -17.73
N GLU A 129 12.90 18.03 -18.10
CA GLU A 129 13.78 17.15 -18.91
C GLU A 129 14.18 15.84 -18.18
N GLN A 130 14.13 15.83 -16.84
CA GLN A 130 14.54 14.71 -16.02
C GLN A 130 13.37 13.82 -15.57
N GLN A 131 12.13 14.23 -15.85
CA GLN A 131 10.92 13.58 -15.35
C GLN A 131 10.85 12.09 -15.76
N GLY A 132 11.01 11.79 -17.04
CA GLY A 132 10.95 10.41 -17.53
C GLY A 132 11.96 9.49 -16.83
N ARG A 133 13.20 9.98 -16.65
CA ARG A 133 14.26 9.23 -15.97
C ARG A 133 13.97 9.06 -14.47
N LEU A 134 13.43 10.09 -13.84
CA LEU A 134 13.09 10.08 -12.42
C LEU A 134 11.97 9.09 -12.13
N PHE A 135 10.90 9.12 -12.94
CA PHE A 135 9.81 8.16 -12.81
C PHE A 135 10.24 6.73 -13.15
N GLY A 136 11.12 6.53 -14.14
CA GLY A 136 11.68 5.21 -14.44
C GLY A 136 12.46 4.62 -13.25
N PHE A 137 13.31 5.42 -12.59
CA PHE A 137 14.01 5.00 -11.37
C PHE A 137 13.04 4.78 -10.19
N PHE A 138 12.01 5.62 -10.06
CA PHE A 138 10.99 5.45 -9.03
C PHE A 138 10.24 4.14 -9.18
N GLU A 139 9.74 3.82 -10.38
CA GLU A 139 9.01 2.59 -10.64
C GLU A 139 9.89 1.34 -10.47
N THR A 140 11.14 1.39 -10.93
CA THR A 140 12.10 0.31 -10.71
C THR A 140 12.36 0.10 -9.22
N GLY A 141 12.65 1.17 -8.50
CA GLY A 141 12.91 1.10 -7.05
C GLY A 141 11.69 0.62 -6.27
N ARG A 142 10.50 1.10 -6.61
CA ARG A 142 9.23 0.66 -6.04
C ARG A 142 9.02 -0.85 -6.25
N GLY A 143 9.25 -1.35 -7.46
CA GLY A 143 9.15 -2.78 -7.77
C GLY A 143 10.14 -3.64 -6.97
N ILE A 144 11.38 -3.17 -6.77
CA ILE A 144 12.37 -3.86 -5.93
C ILE A 144 11.90 -3.92 -4.47
N VAL A 145 11.47 -2.79 -3.90
CA VAL A 145 10.94 -2.73 -2.54
C VAL A 145 9.73 -3.65 -2.38
N ASP A 146 8.79 -3.59 -3.33
CA ASP A 146 7.61 -4.44 -3.38
C ASP A 146 7.96 -5.92 -3.32
N THR A 147 8.91 -6.35 -4.15
CA THR A 147 9.38 -7.74 -4.23
C THR A 147 10.05 -8.18 -2.92
N VAL A 148 10.99 -7.38 -2.40
CA VAL A 148 11.69 -7.68 -1.14
C VAL A 148 10.72 -7.82 0.02
N VAL A 149 9.78 -6.90 0.15
CA VAL A 149 8.77 -6.92 1.23
C VAL A 149 7.83 -8.12 1.07
N ALA A 150 7.42 -8.50 -0.17
CA ALA A 150 6.60 -9.68 -0.39
C ALA A 150 7.31 -10.97 0.03
N PHE A 151 8.55 -11.18 -0.42
CA PHE A 151 9.33 -12.36 -0.03
C PHE A 151 9.63 -12.40 1.48
N SER A 152 9.88 -11.24 2.10
CA SER A 152 10.07 -11.17 3.54
C SER A 152 8.81 -11.58 4.32
N ALA A 153 7.63 -11.17 3.84
CA ALA A 153 6.36 -11.58 4.46
C ALA A 153 6.09 -13.09 4.29
N LEU A 154 6.44 -13.67 3.12
CA LEU A 154 6.35 -15.11 2.92
C LEU A 154 7.33 -15.88 3.82
N ALA A 155 8.54 -15.35 4.04
CA ALA A 155 9.49 -15.92 5.00
C ALA A 155 8.94 -15.88 6.43
N VAL A 156 8.32 -14.78 6.84
CA VAL A 156 7.63 -14.67 8.13
C VAL A 156 6.49 -15.67 8.22
N PHE A 157 5.67 -15.80 7.19
CA PHE A 157 4.57 -16.77 7.11
C PHE A 157 5.06 -18.19 7.33
N THR A 158 6.12 -18.61 6.64
CA THR A 158 6.70 -19.96 6.77
C THR A 158 7.36 -20.18 8.13
N TRP A 159 8.04 -19.16 8.65
CA TRP A 159 8.67 -19.22 9.97
C TRP A 159 7.67 -19.50 11.10
N PHE A 160 6.48 -18.92 11.02
CA PHE A 160 5.39 -19.13 11.98
C PHE A 160 4.50 -20.34 11.65
N GLY A 161 4.97 -21.27 10.79
CA GLY A 161 4.36 -22.58 10.57
C GLY A 161 3.32 -22.65 9.45
N SER A 162 3.29 -21.68 8.53
CA SER A 162 2.42 -21.68 7.33
C SER A 162 0.91 -21.88 7.58
N GLY A 163 0.47 -21.66 8.82
CA GLY A 163 -0.93 -21.77 9.25
C GLY A 163 -1.54 -20.38 9.53
N LEU A 164 -2.64 -20.37 10.28
CA LEU A 164 -3.34 -19.16 10.69
C LEU A 164 -2.42 -18.15 11.40
N LEU A 165 -1.53 -18.64 12.28
CA LEU A 165 -0.56 -17.78 12.97
C LEU A 165 0.44 -17.16 12.00
N GLY A 166 0.95 -17.94 11.05
CA GLY A 166 1.82 -17.43 9.99
C GLY A 166 1.13 -16.38 9.14
N PHE A 167 -0.13 -16.61 8.76
CA PHE A 167 -0.91 -15.64 7.97
C PHE A 167 -1.12 -14.32 8.74
N LYS A 168 -1.50 -14.39 10.02
CA LYS A 168 -1.59 -13.21 10.88
C LYS A 168 -0.25 -12.50 11.01
N ALA A 169 0.84 -13.24 11.19
CA ALA A 169 2.19 -12.67 11.28
C ALA A 169 2.59 -11.97 9.98
N GLY A 170 2.25 -12.51 8.81
CA GLY A 170 2.46 -11.86 7.51
C GLY A 170 1.70 -10.54 7.37
N ILE A 171 0.43 -10.50 7.80
CA ILE A 171 -0.36 -9.26 7.81
C ILE A 171 0.23 -8.25 8.82
N TRP A 172 0.62 -8.68 10.02
CA TRP A 172 1.30 -7.83 10.99
C TRP A 172 2.59 -7.25 10.43
N PHE A 173 3.40 -8.07 9.74
CA PHE A 173 4.63 -7.63 9.12
C PHE A 173 4.39 -6.52 8.09
N TYR A 174 3.42 -6.69 7.18
CA TYR A 174 3.03 -5.64 6.24
C TYR A 174 2.54 -4.38 6.95
N SER A 175 1.70 -4.53 7.96
CA SER A 175 1.14 -3.41 8.73
C SER A 175 2.23 -2.59 9.41
N LEU A 176 3.17 -3.26 10.08
CA LEU A 176 4.26 -2.60 10.80
C LEU A 176 5.22 -1.88 9.85
N ILE A 177 5.56 -2.46 8.70
CA ILE A 177 6.40 -1.80 7.69
C ILE A 177 5.71 -0.54 7.17
N VAL A 178 4.43 -0.63 6.81
CA VAL A 178 3.67 0.52 6.28
C VAL A 178 3.59 1.63 7.32
N ILE A 179 3.32 1.30 8.59
CA ILE A 179 3.30 2.28 9.69
C ILE A 179 4.69 2.89 9.89
N ALA A 180 5.75 2.08 9.91
CA ALA A 180 7.12 2.55 10.11
C ALA A 180 7.57 3.53 9.01
N VAL A 181 7.16 3.30 7.77
CA VAL A 181 7.42 4.23 6.65
C VAL A 181 6.58 5.51 6.79
N GLY A 182 5.44 5.47 7.48
CA GLY A 182 4.54 6.59 7.69
C GLY A 182 4.97 7.56 8.81
N ILE A 183 5.88 7.17 9.67
CA ILE A 183 6.40 7.98 10.80
C ILE A 183 7.63 8.79 10.37
#